data_04cfa252107ccdf9f3527a05805b22d4
#
_entry.id   04cfa252107ccdf9f3527a05805b22d4
#
_cell.length_a   1.000
_cell.length_b   1.000
_cell.length_c   1.000
_cell.angle_alpha   90.00
_cell.angle_beta   90.00
_cell.angle_gamma   90.00
#
_symmetry.space_group_name_H-M   'P 1'
#
loop_
_entity.id
_entity.type
_entity.pdbx_description
1 polymer ?
#
loop_
_entity_poly.entity_id
_entity_poly.type
_entity_poly.pdbx_seq_one_letter_code
_entity_poly.pdbx_strand_id
1 'polypeptide(L)'
;MAMPSQRFSLTWVLNLFGTAVGAGVLFLPINAGMGGFYPLIIMTLLVGPMTYLAHRGLTRFVLSSKYKGSDITAVVREHFGEQAGKLITLLYFFAIFPILLIYGVGITNTVSSFMENQLHIAPPSRAVLSFMLIAAMIGVMLLSEQVMLKITTCLVYPLVLILLGLSIYLIPQWNTAALQQMPTTGDFLTTLWLTIPVLVFAFNHSPAISSFALSQQKYYQDDKKAEIESAKVLRSTAFILVLFVMFFVFSCVLTLTPEELAQAKVQNISILSYLANKFDNPIISYFGPLVAFLAIGSSFFGHYLGAREGLEGLVNQMRKEPIDPSKFRKITAITFLIILWIVATINPSILGFIESLGGPIIAMILFIMPVYAVVPALARFKGEFGHLFVLVMGCIAISAIVYGLL
;
A
#
# COMPACT_ATOMS: atom_id res chain seq x y z
N MET A 1 -19.28 -2.93 26.64
CA MET A 1 -18.45 -4.15 26.77
C MET A 1 -17.25 -4.04 25.86
N ALA A 2 -16.02 -4.32 26.36
CA ALA A 2 -14.82 -4.36 25.52
C ALA A 2 -14.95 -5.52 24.50
N MET A 3 -14.51 -5.30 23.27
CA MET A 3 -14.51 -6.33 22.23
C MET A 3 -13.60 -7.49 22.65
N PRO A 4 -13.98 -8.78 22.43
CA PRO A 4 -13.10 -9.91 22.72
C PRO A 4 -11.76 -9.77 21.97
N SER A 5 -10.66 -10.15 22.61
CA SER A 5 -9.29 -9.99 22.08
C SER A 5 -9.09 -10.58 20.68
N GLN A 6 -9.64 -11.78 20.43
CA GLN A 6 -9.55 -12.43 19.11
C GLN A 6 -10.26 -11.61 18.03
N ARG A 7 -11.46 -11.08 18.31
CA ARG A 7 -12.21 -10.26 17.36
C ARG A 7 -11.51 -8.93 17.10
N PHE A 8 -10.93 -8.32 18.14
CA PHE A 8 -10.13 -7.11 18.03
C PHE A 8 -8.92 -7.31 17.13
N SER A 9 -8.16 -8.40 17.34
CA SER A 9 -7.00 -8.75 16.52
C SER A 9 -7.37 -9.02 15.07
N LEU A 10 -8.46 -9.80 14.83
CA LEU A 10 -8.93 -10.10 13.47
C LEU A 10 -9.35 -8.83 12.72
N THR A 11 -10.04 -7.92 13.39
CA THR A 11 -10.44 -6.63 12.80
C THR A 11 -9.21 -5.86 12.30
N TRP A 12 -8.13 -5.83 13.09
CA TRP A 12 -6.90 -5.16 12.68
C TRP A 12 -6.14 -5.90 11.57
N VAL A 13 -6.09 -7.25 11.60
CA VAL A 13 -5.53 -8.03 10.48
C VAL A 13 -6.22 -7.67 9.16
N LEU A 14 -7.55 -7.62 9.14
CA LEU A 14 -8.31 -7.29 7.93
C LEU A 14 -8.14 -5.81 7.53
N ASN A 15 -8.08 -4.90 8.49
CA ASN A 15 -7.87 -3.49 8.19
C ASN A 15 -6.49 -3.23 7.56
N LEU A 16 -5.43 -3.80 8.15
CA LEU A 16 -4.07 -3.71 7.62
C LEU A 16 -3.95 -4.40 6.25
N PHE A 17 -4.60 -5.56 6.06
CA PHE A 17 -4.69 -6.23 4.77
C PHE A 17 -5.37 -5.33 3.72
N GLY A 18 -6.54 -4.77 4.03
CA GLY A 18 -7.26 -3.88 3.12
C GLY A 18 -6.50 -2.58 2.81
N THR A 19 -5.68 -2.09 3.75
CA THR A 19 -4.80 -0.94 3.51
C THR A 19 -3.67 -1.30 2.53
N ALA A 20 -3.08 -2.49 2.65
CA ALA A 20 -2.00 -2.94 1.77
C ALA A 20 -2.49 -3.30 0.36
N VAL A 21 -3.63 -4.03 0.26
CA VAL A 21 -4.14 -4.50 -1.04
C VAL A 21 -4.81 -3.35 -1.79
N GLY A 22 -4.06 -2.73 -2.67
CA GLY A 22 -4.46 -1.58 -3.48
C GLY A 22 -3.82 -1.61 -4.87
N ALA A 23 -3.61 -0.45 -5.48
CA ALA A 23 -3.00 -0.37 -6.81
C ALA A 23 -1.64 -1.10 -6.88
N GLY A 24 -0.82 -1.03 -5.83
CA GLY A 24 0.47 -1.72 -5.81
C GLY A 24 0.35 -3.22 -6.10
N VAL A 25 -0.60 -3.89 -5.47
CA VAL A 25 -0.87 -5.33 -5.70
C VAL A 25 -1.37 -5.59 -7.12
N LEU A 26 -2.18 -4.68 -7.67
CA LEU A 26 -2.75 -4.83 -9.01
C LEU A 26 -1.74 -4.58 -10.14
N PHE A 27 -0.62 -3.90 -9.85
CA PHE A 27 0.46 -3.64 -10.79
C PHE A 27 1.70 -4.51 -10.56
N LEU A 28 1.80 -5.18 -9.40
CA LEU A 28 2.91 -6.08 -9.07
C LEU A 28 3.08 -7.22 -10.09
N PRO A 29 2.04 -7.93 -10.57
CA PRO A 29 2.21 -8.96 -11.60
C PRO A 29 2.84 -8.44 -12.88
N ILE A 30 2.53 -7.19 -13.27
CA ILE A 30 3.09 -6.56 -14.47
C ILE A 30 4.60 -6.37 -14.31
N ASN A 31 5.04 -5.74 -13.20
CA ASN A 31 6.46 -5.50 -12.96
C ASN A 31 7.25 -6.80 -12.72
N ALA A 32 6.78 -7.63 -11.78
CA ALA A 32 7.48 -8.85 -11.37
C ALA A 32 7.47 -9.90 -12.48
N GLY A 33 6.39 -9.99 -13.27
CA GLY A 33 6.23 -11.00 -14.31
C GLY A 33 7.06 -10.71 -15.57
N MET A 34 7.34 -9.44 -15.88
CA MET A 34 8.26 -9.09 -16.98
C MET A 34 9.68 -9.61 -16.74
N GLY A 35 10.08 -9.81 -15.49
CA GLY A 35 11.38 -10.39 -15.12
C GLY A 35 11.41 -11.92 -15.13
N GLY A 36 10.29 -12.58 -15.40
CA GLY A 36 10.18 -14.04 -15.46
C GLY A 36 9.86 -14.69 -14.10
N PHE A 37 9.71 -16.01 -14.15
CA PHE A 37 9.24 -16.80 -13.00
C PHE A 37 10.26 -16.94 -11.86
N TYR A 38 11.55 -17.11 -12.19
CA TYR A 38 12.57 -17.44 -11.18
C TYR A 38 12.87 -16.29 -10.19
N PRO A 39 13.00 -15.02 -10.63
CA PRO A 39 13.08 -13.90 -9.69
C PRO A 39 11.87 -13.82 -8.76
N LEU A 40 10.66 -14.15 -9.25
CA LEU A 40 9.42 -14.11 -8.48
C LEU A 40 9.44 -15.06 -7.26
N ILE A 41 10.09 -16.23 -7.37
CA ILE A 41 10.27 -17.15 -6.24
C ILE A 41 11.08 -16.46 -5.12
N ILE A 42 12.21 -15.83 -5.46
CA ILE A 42 13.04 -15.13 -4.48
C ILE A 42 12.29 -13.95 -3.86
N MET A 43 11.55 -13.18 -4.67
CA MET A 43 10.70 -12.09 -4.18
C MET A 43 9.67 -12.58 -3.16
N THR A 44 9.07 -13.76 -3.40
CA THR A 44 8.08 -14.36 -2.49
C THR A 44 8.70 -14.72 -1.14
N LEU A 45 9.93 -15.22 -1.13
CA LEU A 45 10.65 -15.55 0.11
C LEU A 45 11.06 -14.29 0.87
N LEU A 46 11.41 -13.20 0.17
CA LEU A 46 11.86 -11.96 0.77
C LEU A 46 10.71 -11.10 1.31
N VAL A 47 9.58 -11.06 0.63
CA VAL A 47 8.50 -10.09 0.93
C VAL A 47 7.84 -10.32 2.29
N GLY A 48 7.74 -11.57 2.75
CA GLY A 48 7.18 -11.89 4.06
C GLY A 48 7.98 -11.31 5.21
N PRO A 49 9.27 -11.64 5.36
CA PRO A 49 10.16 -11.01 6.34
C PRO A 49 10.25 -9.49 6.19
N MET A 50 10.35 -8.96 4.96
CA MET A 50 10.35 -7.51 4.70
C MET A 50 9.12 -6.84 5.30
N THR A 51 7.93 -7.33 4.96
CA THR A 51 6.65 -6.77 5.41
C THR A 51 6.52 -6.83 6.94
N TYR A 52 6.75 -8.01 7.52
CA TYR A 52 6.58 -8.19 8.97
C TYR A 52 7.56 -7.35 9.77
N LEU A 53 8.85 -7.44 9.46
CA LEU A 53 9.89 -6.81 10.27
C LEU A 53 9.86 -5.29 10.17
N ALA A 54 9.61 -4.75 8.97
CA ALA A 54 9.54 -3.30 8.76
C ALA A 54 8.33 -2.68 9.48
N HIS A 55 7.13 -3.25 9.32
CA HIS A 55 5.94 -2.74 10.00
C HIS A 55 5.98 -2.96 11.52
N ARG A 56 6.61 -4.06 11.99
CA ARG A 56 6.90 -4.24 13.42
C ARG A 56 7.83 -3.15 13.95
N GLY A 57 8.86 -2.82 13.18
CA GLY A 57 9.79 -1.73 13.50
C GLY A 57 9.07 -0.39 13.64
N LEU A 58 8.21 -0.07 12.68
CA LEU A 58 7.41 1.16 12.70
C LEU A 58 6.40 1.18 13.86
N THR A 59 5.76 0.05 14.17
CA THR A 59 4.87 -0.06 15.33
C THR A 59 5.62 0.16 16.65
N ARG A 60 6.80 -0.45 16.80
CA ARG A 60 7.70 -0.22 17.95
C ARG A 60 8.11 1.23 18.06
N PHE A 61 8.35 1.89 16.94
CA PHE A 61 8.67 3.32 16.89
C PHE A 61 7.51 4.15 17.47
N VAL A 62 6.27 3.93 17.02
CA VAL A 62 5.12 4.67 17.56
C VAL A 62 4.91 4.37 19.06
N LEU A 63 5.05 3.11 19.47
CA LEU A 63 4.91 2.72 20.89
C LEU A 63 6.08 3.15 21.78
N SER A 64 7.17 3.68 21.22
CA SER A 64 8.36 4.11 21.99
C SER A 64 8.24 5.50 22.59
N SER A 65 7.16 6.25 22.30
CA SER A 65 6.93 7.57 22.89
C SER A 65 6.82 7.51 24.41
N LYS A 66 7.38 8.51 25.07
CA LYS A 66 7.21 8.74 26.52
C LYS A 66 5.79 9.21 26.85
N TYR A 67 5.08 9.76 25.87
CA TYR A 67 3.73 10.29 26.04
C TYR A 67 2.71 9.36 25.39
N LYS A 68 1.85 8.74 26.22
CA LYS A 68 0.80 7.85 25.70
C LYS A 68 -0.17 8.60 24.78
N GLY A 69 -0.54 7.96 23.68
CA GLY A 69 -1.45 8.55 22.71
C GLY A 69 -0.79 9.48 21.69
N SER A 70 0.54 9.56 21.67
CA SER A 70 1.27 10.31 20.65
C SER A 70 1.19 9.60 19.30
N ASP A 71 0.76 10.33 18.28
CA ASP A 71 0.80 9.85 16.90
C ASP A 71 2.24 9.81 16.34
N ILE A 72 2.42 9.22 15.17
CA ILE A 72 3.74 9.06 14.55
C ILE A 72 4.47 10.40 14.37
N THR A 73 3.77 11.50 14.11
CA THR A 73 4.38 12.81 13.86
C THR A 73 4.93 13.44 15.14
N ALA A 74 4.23 13.23 16.27
CA ALA A 74 4.69 13.62 17.59
C ALA A 74 5.91 12.80 18.03
N VAL A 75 5.89 11.47 17.77
CA VAL A 75 7.00 10.55 18.06
C VAL A 75 8.24 10.89 17.24
N VAL A 76 8.07 11.23 15.96
CA VAL A 76 9.17 11.71 15.10
C VAL A 76 9.83 12.95 15.71
N ARG A 77 9.05 13.94 16.14
CA ARG A 77 9.59 15.13 16.80
C ARG A 77 10.30 14.82 18.12
N GLU A 78 9.77 13.88 18.91
CA GLU A 78 10.38 13.45 20.17
C GLU A 78 11.78 12.83 19.96
N HIS A 79 11.93 11.96 18.94
CA HIS A 79 13.19 11.25 18.69
C HIS A 79 14.24 12.05 17.92
N PHE A 80 13.80 12.87 16.97
CA PHE A 80 14.70 13.55 16.02
C PHE A 80 14.84 15.07 16.28
N GLY A 81 14.09 15.61 17.23
CA GLY A 81 14.06 17.03 17.51
C GLY A 81 13.21 17.83 16.52
N GLU A 82 13.15 19.15 16.71
CA GLU A 82 12.16 19.98 16.02
C GLU A 82 12.45 20.14 14.52
N GLN A 83 13.69 20.40 14.12
CA GLN A 83 14.02 20.65 12.70
C GLN A 83 14.03 19.36 11.87
N ALA A 84 14.75 18.33 12.34
CA ALA A 84 14.76 17.03 11.65
C ALA A 84 13.37 16.39 11.70
N GLY A 85 12.62 16.59 12.78
CA GLY A 85 11.24 16.14 12.91
C GLY A 85 10.31 16.72 11.85
N LYS A 86 10.44 18.00 11.51
CA LYS A 86 9.68 18.61 10.39
C LYS A 86 10.00 17.98 9.05
N LEU A 87 11.28 17.76 8.76
CA LEU A 87 11.71 17.11 7.51
C LEU A 87 11.19 15.67 7.40
N ILE A 88 11.31 14.88 8.48
CA ILE A 88 10.85 13.50 8.49
C ILE A 88 9.31 13.45 8.41
N THR A 89 8.59 14.35 9.06
CA THR A 89 7.12 14.44 8.92
C THR A 89 6.71 14.79 7.50
N LEU A 90 7.47 15.68 6.83
CA LEU A 90 7.28 15.98 5.41
C LEU A 90 7.53 14.76 4.53
N LEU A 91 8.60 14.00 4.79
CA LEU A 91 8.87 12.74 4.09
C LEU A 91 7.77 11.69 4.35
N TYR A 92 7.26 11.61 5.58
CA TYR A 92 6.12 10.75 5.91
C TYR A 92 4.87 11.12 5.11
N PHE A 93 4.54 12.41 5.01
CA PHE A 93 3.46 12.88 4.15
C PHE A 93 3.69 12.49 2.69
N PHE A 94 4.89 12.71 2.16
CA PHE A 94 5.25 12.36 0.79
C PHE A 94 5.42 10.85 0.56
N ALA A 95 5.58 10.03 1.59
CA ALA A 95 5.51 8.59 1.47
C ALA A 95 4.08 8.07 1.25
N ILE A 96 3.05 8.87 1.61
CA ILE A 96 1.65 8.43 1.59
C ILE A 96 0.81 9.20 0.58
N PHE A 97 0.88 10.53 0.57
CA PHE A 97 0.01 11.36 -0.26
C PHE A 97 0.11 11.05 -1.76
N PRO A 98 1.29 10.84 -2.35
CA PRO A 98 1.39 10.50 -3.75
C PRO A 98 0.74 9.15 -4.12
N ILE A 99 0.58 8.24 -3.16
CA ILE A 99 -0.16 6.98 -3.38
C ILE A 99 -1.63 7.27 -3.68
N LEU A 100 -2.21 8.27 -3.02
CA LEU A 100 -3.59 8.70 -3.31
C LEU A 100 -3.73 9.22 -4.74
N LEU A 101 -2.70 9.91 -5.26
CA LEU A 101 -2.69 10.38 -6.66
C LEU A 101 -2.81 9.20 -7.62
N ILE A 102 -2.01 8.16 -7.37
CA ILE A 102 -2.02 6.94 -8.19
C ILE A 102 -3.34 6.17 -8.05
N TYR A 103 -3.98 6.18 -6.88
CA TYR A 103 -5.31 5.58 -6.71
C TYR A 103 -6.38 6.32 -7.51
N GLY A 104 -6.30 7.65 -7.58
CA GLY A 104 -7.17 8.46 -8.44
C GLY A 104 -7.02 8.11 -9.93
N VAL A 105 -5.78 7.93 -10.39
CA VAL A 105 -5.47 7.47 -11.76
C VAL A 105 -6.00 6.05 -11.97
N GLY A 106 -5.65 5.13 -11.07
CA GLY A 106 -5.97 3.71 -11.20
C GLY A 106 -7.47 3.42 -11.21
N ILE A 107 -8.25 4.07 -10.33
CA ILE A 107 -9.70 3.86 -10.31
C ILE A 107 -10.36 4.43 -11.56
N THR A 108 -9.87 5.56 -12.07
CA THR A 108 -10.36 6.17 -13.32
C THR A 108 -10.08 5.25 -14.50
N ASN A 109 -8.84 4.72 -14.62
CA ASN A 109 -8.47 3.79 -15.69
C ASN A 109 -9.29 2.49 -15.62
N THR A 110 -9.50 1.94 -14.40
CA THR A 110 -10.28 0.72 -14.20
C THR A 110 -11.74 0.90 -14.65
N VAL A 111 -12.37 2.00 -14.23
CA VAL A 111 -13.78 2.26 -14.57
C VAL A 111 -13.93 2.62 -16.05
N SER A 112 -13.03 3.43 -16.61
CA SER A 112 -13.04 3.74 -18.05
C SER A 112 -12.91 2.47 -18.90
N SER A 113 -11.91 1.63 -18.59
CA SER A 113 -11.70 0.36 -19.30
C SER A 113 -12.91 -0.57 -19.19
N PHE A 114 -13.54 -0.65 -18.01
CA PHE A 114 -14.75 -1.45 -17.80
C PHE A 114 -15.94 -0.95 -18.61
N MET A 115 -16.15 0.37 -18.66
CA MET A 115 -17.23 0.96 -19.49
C MET A 115 -17.03 0.68 -20.98
N GLU A 116 -15.82 0.85 -21.48
CA GLU A 116 -15.49 0.68 -22.89
C GLU A 116 -15.55 -0.79 -23.33
N ASN A 117 -14.90 -1.69 -22.57
CA ASN A 117 -14.65 -3.06 -23.03
C ASN A 117 -15.70 -4.07 -22.57
N GLN A 118 -16.31 -3.90 -21.38
CA GLN A 118 -17.29 -4.85 -20.85
C GLN A 118 -18.74 -4.38 -21.02
N LEU A 119 -18.98 -3.07 -20.84
CA LEU A 119 -20.32 -2.52 -21.01
C LEU A 119 -20.58 -1.99 -22.43
N HIS A 120 -19.52 -1.81 -23.25
CA HIS A 120 -19.60 -1.21 -24.59
C HIS A 120 -20.27 0.18 -24.58
N ILE A 121 -20.00 0.96 -23.53
CA ILE A 121 -20.52 2.32 -23.32
C ILE A 121 -19.35 3.28 -23.35
N ALA A 122 -19.45 4.34 -24.13
CA ALA A 122 -18.43 5.41 -24.14
C ALA A 122 -18.40 6.08 -22.75
N PRO A 123 -17.23 6.10 -22.08
CA PRO A 123 -17.10 6.78 -20.79
C PRO A 123 -17.27 8.30 -20.96
N PRO A 124 -17.69 9.01 -19.91
CA PRO A 124 -17.60 10.47 -19.88
C PRO A 124 -16.16 10.94 -20.13
N SER A 125 -15.99 12.24 -20.41
CA SER A 125 -14.63 12.78 -20.50
C SER A 125 -13.84 12.43 -19.26
N ARG A 126 -12.54 12.17 -19.40
CA ARG A 126 -11.67 11.73 -18.30
C ARG A 126 -11.75 12.68 -17.09
N ALA A 127 -11.82 13.99 -17.34
CA ALA A 127 -11.96 14.99 -16.28
C ALA A 127 -13.26 14.82 -15.46
N VAL A 128 -14.37 14.54 -16.13
CA VAL A 128 -15.67 14.30 -15.47
C VAL A 128 -15.66 12.98 -14.71
N LEU A 129 -15.20 11.89 -15.33
CA LEU A 129 -15.17 10.58 -14.71
C LEU A 129 -14.28 10.58 -13.47
N SER A 130 -13.04 11.10 -13.56
CA SER A 130 -12.12 11.17 -12.44
C SER A 130 -12.64 12.04 -11.29
N PHE A 131 -13.27 13.18 -11.60
CA PHE A 131 -13.89 14.02 -10.58
C PHE A 131 -14.97 13.26 -9.81
N MET A 132 -15.90 12.60 -10.51
CA MET A 132 -17.00 11.85 -9.87
C MET A 132 -16.48 10.74 -8.96
N LEU A 133 -15.50 9.95 -9.43
CA LEU A 133 -14.95 8.83 -8.67
C LEU A 133 -14.17 9.31 -7.44
N ILE A 134 -13.30 10.30 -7.60
CA ILE A 134 -12.50 10.85 -6.49
C ILE A 134 -13.41 11.58 -5.49
N ALA A 135 -14.40 12.35 -5.95
CA ALA A 135 -15.36 13.01 -5.07
C ALA A 135 -16.16 12.01 -4.25
N ALA A 136 -16.56 10.88 -4.84
CA ALA A 136 -17.27 9.82 -4.12
C ALA A 136 -16.36 9.20 -3.03
N MET A 137 -15.08 8.88 -3.35
CA MET A 137 -14.14 8.33 -2.36
C MET A 137 -13.84 9.31 -1.22
N ILE A 138 -13.60 10.58 -1.54
CA ILE A 138 -13.37 11.62 -0.52
C ILE A 138 -14.67 11.90 0.28
N GLY A 139 -15.83 11.83 -0.35
CA GLY A 139 -17.12 11.94 0.32
C GLY A 139 -17.30 10.94 1.46
N VAL A 140 -16.85 9.69 1.25
CA VAL A 140 -16.83 8.67 2.30
C VAL A 140 -15.97 9.10 3.49
N MET A 141 -14.82 9.76 3.24
CA MET A 141 -13.91 10.24 4.30
C MET A 141 -14.48 11.42 5.11
N LEU A 142 -15.53 12.07 4.61
CA LEU A 142 -16.25 13.12 5.32
C LEU A 142 -17.40 12.59 6.20
N LEU A 143 -17.73 11.32 6.10
CA LEU A 143 -18.72 10.65 6.95
C LEU A 143 -18.18 10.49 8.38
N SER A 144 -19.03 10.00 9.29
CA SER A 144 -18.59 9.68 10.64
C SER A 144 -17.60 8.51 10.62
N GLU A 145 -16.67 8.49 11.57
CA GLU A 145 -15.67 7.43 11.70
C GLU A 145 -16.27 6.02 11.73
N GLN A 146 -17.41 5.86 12.41
CA GLN A 146 -18.13 4.57 12.49
C GLN A 146 -18.64 4.10 11.13
N VAL A 147 -19.17 5.02 10.31
CA VAL A 147 -19.68 4.69 8.97
C VAL A 147 -18.52 4.38 8.04
N MET A 148 -17.47 5.18 8.08
CA MET A 148 -16.24 4.95 7.31
C MET A 148 -15.64 3.57 7.59
N LEU A 149 -15.48 3.19 8.85
CA LEU A 149 -14.95 1.88 9.25
C LEU A 149 -15.84 0.73 8.77
N LYS A 150 -17.17 0.89 8.82
CA LYS A 150 -18.11 -0.11 8.28
C LYS A 150 -17.96 -0.27 6.76
N ILE A 151 -17.86 0.83 6.02
CA ILE A 151 -17.66 0.78 4.57
C ILE A 151 -16.34 0.09 4.24
N THR A 152 -15.24 0.48 4.87
CA THR A 152 -13.92 -0.14 4.64
C THR A 152 -13.95 -1.64 4.93
N THR A 153 -14.51 -2.05 6.05
CA THR A 153 -14.63 -3.48 6.40
C THR A 153 -15.49 -4.23 5.38
N CYS A 154 -16.61 -3.63 4.94
CA CYS A 154 -17.49 -4.22 3.94
C CYS A 154 -16.81 -4.43 2.58
N LEU A 155 -15.87 -3.57 2.21
CA LEU A 155 -15.08 -3.69 0.96
C LEU A 155 -14.01 -4.79 1.05
N VAL A 156 -13.39 -4.98 2.21
CA VAL A 156 -12.28 -5.93 2.38
C VAL A 156 -12.72 -7.39 2.29
N TYR A 157 -13.88 -7.75 2.85
CA TYR A 157 -14.35 -9.15 2.80
C TYR A 157 -14.55 -9.66 1.36
N PRO A 158 -15.35 -9.00 0.49
CA PRO A 158 -15.49 -9.45 -0.89
C PRO A 158 -14.16 -9.34 -1.65
N LEU A 159 -13.32 -8.34 -1.38
CA LEU A 159 -12.00 -8.22 -1.98
C LEU A 159 -11.16 -9.48 -1.78
N VAL A 160 -11.03 -9.96 -0.54
CA VAL A 160 -10.24 -11.17 -0.21
C VAL A 160 -10.81 -12.40 -0.91
N LEU A 161 -12.13 -12.60 -0.83
CA LEU A 161 -12.79 -13.78 -1.39
C LEU A 161 -12.73 -13.81 -2.92
N ILE A 162 -13.00 -12.68 -3.57
CA ILE A 162 -13.02 -12.63 -5.03
C ILE A 162 -11.59 -12.68 -5.59
N LEU A 163 -10.62 -12.01 -4.94
CA LEU A 163 -9.21 -12.09 -5.33
C LEU A 163 -8.71 -13.54 -5.29
N LEU A 164 -9.00 -14.27 -4.20
CA LEU A 164 -8.65 -15.68 -4.10
C LEU A 164 -9.39 -16.53 -5.14
N GLY A 165 -10.70 -16.31 -5.27
CA GLY A 165 -11.54 -17.02 -6.24
C GLY A 165 -11.05 -16.84 -7.67
N LEU A 166 -10.71 -15.61 -8.08
CA LEU A 166 -10.11 -15.31 -9.39
C LEU A 166 -8.76 -15.99 -9.56
N SER A 167 -7.90 -15.94 -8.52
CA SER A 167 -6.59 -16.60 -8.58
C SER A 167 -6.70 -18.11 -8.82
N ILE A 168 -7.66 -18.77 -8.16
CA ILE A 168 -7.96 -20.19 -8.38
C ILE A 168 -8.57 -20.41 -9.78
N TYR A 169 -9.47 -19.54 -10.21
CA TYR A 169 -10.15 -19.62 -11.50
C TYR A 169 -9.18 -19.50 -12.69
N LEU A 170 -8.05 -18.80 -12.52
CA LEU A 170 -7.00 -18.68 -13.53
C LEU A 170 -6.13 -19.93 -13.68
N ILE A 171 -6.13 -20.87 -12.72
CA ILE A 171 -5.27 -22.07 -12.76
C ILE A 171 -5.38 -22.86 -14.08
N PRO A 172 -6.58 -23.13 -14.65
CA PRO A 172 -6.70 -23.83 -15.94
C PRO A 172 -6.10 -23.06 -17.13
N GLN A 173 -5.85 -21.76 -16.97
CA GLN A 173 -5.27 -20.90 -18.01
C GLN A 173 -3.73 -20.78 -17.86
N TRP A 174 -3.14 -21.41 -16.85
CA TRP A 174 -1.68 -21.37 -16.66
C TRP A 174 -0.96 -22.01 -17.84
N ASN A 175 0.10 -21.38 -18.26
CA ASN A 175 0.97 -21.82 -19.33
C ASN A 175 2.43 -21.84 -18.88
N THR A 176 3.31 -22.38 -19.69
CA THR A 176 4.72 -22.57 -19.37
C THR A 176 5.61 -21.43 -19.90
N ALA A 177 5.06 -20.39 -20.53
CA ALA A 177 5.85 -19.33 -21.17
C ALA A 177 6.81 -18.65 -20.19
N ALA A 178 6.31 -18.28 -19.01
CA ALA A 178 7.14 -17.66 -17.96
C ALA A 178 8.22 -18.59 -17.39
N LEU A 179 7.99 -19.93 -17.42
CA LEU A 179 8.95 -20.93 -16.95
C LEU A 179 10.09 -21.18 -17.95
N GLN A 180 9.85 -20.96 -19.24
CA GLN A 180 10.84 -21.17 -20.29
C GLN A 180 11.84 -20.04 -20.43
N GLN A 181 11.53 -18.88 -19.87
CA GLN A 181 12.42 -17.71 -19.87
C GLN A 181 13.42 -17.82 -18.71
N MET A 182 14.61 -18.27 -19.03
CA MET A 182 15.76 -18.23 -18.10
C MET A 182 16.48 -16.88 -18.25
N PRO A 183 16.37 -15.96 -17.27
CA PRO A 183 17.09 -14.70 -17.35
C PRO A 183 18.60 -14.93 -17.22
N THR A 184 19.39 -14.07 -17.84
CA THR A 184 20.83 -14.03 -17.54
C THR A 184 21.04 -13.66 -16.07
N THR A 185 22.22 -13.93 -15.51
CA THR A 185 22.52 -13.55 -14.12
C THR A 185 22.39 -12.04 -13.91
N GLY A 186 22.78 -11.22 -14.88
CA GLY A 186 22.62 -9.77 -14.84
C GLY A 186 21.15 -9.34 -14.81
N ASP A 187 20.33 -9.88 -15.70
CA ASP A 187 18.89 -9.58 -15.77
C ASP A 187 18.16 -10.06 -14.51
N PHE A 188 18.54 -11.23 -13.98
CA PHE A 188 18.00 -11.77 -12.74
C PHE A 188 18.24 -10.81 -11.55
N LEU A 189 19.48 -10.37 -11.36
CA LEU A 189 19.84 -9.45 -10.26
C LEU A 189 19.19 -8.07 -10.44
N THR A 190 19.19 -7.55 -11.67
CA THR A 190 18.54 -6.26 -11.98
C THR A 190 17.03 -6.33 -11.73
N THR A 191 16.37 -7.41 -12.15
CA THR A 191 14.95 -7.63 -11.89
C THR A 191 14.67 -7.67 -10.39
N LEU A 192 15.44 -8.43 -9.60
CA LEU A 192 15.28 -8.45 -8.14
C LEU A 192 15.44 -7.05 -7.55
N TRP A 193 16.49 -6.34 -7.95
CA TRP A 193 16.79 -5.01 -7.45
C TRP A 193 15.65 -4.02 -7.71
N LEU A 194 15.17 -3.93 -8.96
CA LEU A 194 14.15 -2.96 -9.36
C LEU A 194 12.73 -3.35 -8.91
N THR A 195 12.47 -4.62 -8.61
CA THR A 195 11.17 -5.06 -8.08
C THR A 195 11.05 -4.86 -6.57
N ILE A 196 12.15 -4.77 -5.82
CA ILE A 196 12.09 -4.53 -4.37
C ILE A 196 11.30 -3.25 -4.01
N PRO A 197 11.48 -2.08 -4.65
CA PRO A 197 10.62 -0.91 -4.40
C PRO A 197 9.14 -1.18 -4.67
N VAL A 198 8.83 -1.96 -5.71
CA VAL A 198 7.45 -2.33 -6.04
C VAL A 198 6.84 -3.25 -4.98
N LEU A 199 7.63 -4.19 -4.43
CA LEU A 199 7.22 -5.02 -3.29
C LEU A 199 6.98 -4.16 -2.03
N VAL A 200 7.89 -3.22 -1.75
CA VAL A 200 7.73 -2.26 -0.64
C VAL A 200 6.42 -1.50 -0.78
N PHE A 201 6.10 -1.02 -1.98
CA PHE A 201 4.85 -0.33 -2.26
C PHE A 201 3.63 -1.24 -2.17
N ALA A 202 3.67 -2.43 -2.78
CA ALA A 202 2.53 -3.33 -2.88
C ALA A 202 2.10 -3.95 -1.54
N PHE A 203 3.05 -4.12 -0.60
CA PHE A 203 2.79 -4.68 0.74
C PHE A 203 2.72 -3.60 1.82
N ASN A 204 2.67 -2.32 1.41
CA ASN A 204 2.68 -1.19 2.34
C ASN A 204 1.33 -1.01 3.04
N HIS A 205 1.35 -1.06 4.37
CA HIS A 205 0.24 -0.64 5.22
C HIS A 205 0.71 0.32 6.33
N SER A 206 1.85 0.97 6.12
CA SER A 206 2.41 1.96 7.06
C SER A 206 1.45 3.12 7.38
N PRO A 207 0.55 3.57 6.47
CA PRO A 207 -0.41 4.62 6.79
C PRO A 207 -1.38 4.29 7.92
N ALA A 208 -1.64 3.00 8.15
CA ALA A 208 -2.51 2.54 9.23
C ALA A 208 -1.76 2.21 10.53
N ILE A 209 -0.42 2.22 10.53
CA ILE A 209 0.39 1.75 11.67
C ILE A 209 0.27 2.69 12.87
N SER A 210 0.22 4.01 12.66
CA SER A 210 0.04 4.96 13.77
C SER A 210 -1.26 4.68 14.52
N SER A 211 -2.39 4.67 13.83
CA SER A 211 -3.71 4.36 14.39
C SER A 211 -3.77 2.95 14.99
N PHE A 212 -3.12 1.97 14.36
CA PHE A 212 -3.02 0.61 14.87
C PHE A 212 -2.29 0.56 16.21
N ALA A 213 -1.10 1.15 16.31
CA ALA A 213 -0.29 1.17 17.52
C ALA A 213 -1.03 1.85 18.69
N LEU A 214 -1.64 3.01 18.43
CA LEU A 214 -2.45 3.72 19.43
C LEU A 214 -3.65 2.91 19.91
N SER A 215 -4.31 2.21 19.00
CA SER A 215 -5.43 1.32 19.32
C SER A 215 -4.99 0.15 20.21
N GLN A 216 -3.83 -0.46 19.92
CA GLN A 216 -3.24 -1.53 20.73
C GLN A 216 -2.89 -1.02 22.14
N GLN A 217 -2.24 0.15 22.23
CA GLN A 217 -1.89 0.79 23.50
C GLN A 217 -3.14 1.08 24.35
N LYS A 218 -4.18 1.62 23.72
CA LYS A 218 -5.47 1.91 24.39
C LYS A 218 -6.20 0.64 24.86
N TYR A 219 -6.14 -0.44 24.06
CA TYR A 219 -6.84 -1.69 24.38
C TYR A 219 -6.16 -2.47 25.51
N TYR A 220 -4.84 -2.64 25.44
CA TYR A 220 -4.10 -3.45 26.40
C TYR A 220 -3.66 -2.69 27.65
N GLN A 221 -3.53 -1.36 27.59
CA GLN A 221 -3.10 -0.46 28.68
C GLN A 221 -1.72 -0.79 29.29
N ASP A 222 -1.02 -1.77 28.72
CA ASP A 222 0.33 -2.22 29.06
C ASP A 222 1.19 -2.20 27.79
N ASP A 223 2.26 -1.42 27.78
CA ASP A 223 3.06 -1.16 26.57
C ASP A 223 3.79 -2.41 26.09
N LYS A 224 4.25 -3.29 27.02
CA LYS A 224 4.90 -4.55 26.67
C LYS A 224 3.90 -5.53 26.05
N LYS A 225 2.70 -5.63 26.63
CA LYS A 225 1.62 -6.47 26.09
C LYS A 225 1.13 -5.93 24.74
N ALA A 226 0.96 -4.62 24.62
CA ALA A 226 0.60 -3.97 23.35
C ALA A 226 1.61 -4.29 22.24
N GLU A 227 2.92 -4.24 22.52
CA GLU A 227 3.98 -4.60 21.57
C GLU A 227 3.91 -6.07 21.15
N ILE A 228 3.77 -7.00 22.12
CA ILE A 228 3.71 -8.45 21.85
C ILE A 228 2.48 -8.78 20.99
N GLU A 229 1.32 -8.27 21.34
CA GLU A 229 0.07 -8.54 20.62
C GLU A 229 0.06 -7.86 19.24
N SER A 230 0.62 -6.65 19.14
CA SER A 230 0.85 -6.01 17.84
C SER A 230 1.72 -6.86 16.91
N ALA A 231 2.80 -7.43 17.43
CA ALA A 231 3.68 -8.30 16.64
C ALA A 231 2.96 -9.56 16.13
N LYS A 232 2.01 -10.12 16.90
CA LYS A 232 1.18 -11.25 16.45
C LYS A 232 0.24 -10.86 15.32
N VAL A 233 -0.45 -9.71 15.47
CA VAL A 233 -1.34 -9.17 14.42
C VAL A 233 -0.55 -8.92 13.14
N LEU A 234 0.59 -8.24 13.21
CA LEU A 234 1.43 -7.93 12.05
C LEU A 234 1.98 -9.19 11.37
N ARG A 235 2.37 -10.21 12.15
CA ARG A 235 2.81 -11.50 11.59
C ARG A 235 1.68 -12.20 10.85
N SER A 236 0.48 -12.22 11.41
CA SER A 236 -0.70 -12.80 10.75
C SER A 236 -1.06 -12.03 9.49
N THR A 237 -1.01 -10.69 9.54
CA THR A 237 -1.25 -9.82 8.37
C THR A 237 -0.23 -10.11 7.27
N ALA A 238 1.08 -10.14 7.59
CA ALA A 238 2.12 -10.42 6.62
C ALA A 238 1.97 -11.82 6.00
N PHE A 239 1.64 -12.84 6.80
CA PHE A 239 1.41 -14.20 6.32
C PHE A 239 0.23 -14.26 5.34
N ILE A 240 -0.91 -13.66 5.69
CA ILE A 240 -2.10 -13.62 4.83
C ILE A 240 -1.81 -12.82 3.55
N LEU A 241 -1.12 -11.66 3.66
CA LEU A 241 -0.72 -10.88 2.49
C LEU A 241 0.15 -11.69 1.54
N VAL A 242 1.21 -12.35 2.05
CA VAL A 242 2.08 -13.18 1.21
C VAL A 242 1.29 -14.30 0.54
N LEU A 243 0.46 -15.02 1.30
CA LEU A 243 -0.31 -16.14 0.79
C LEU A 243 -1.25 -15.70 -0.35
N PHE A 244 -2.07 -14.69 -0.11
CA PHE A 244 -3.11 -14.30 -1.07
C PHE A 244 -2.54 -13.46 -2.22
N VAL A 245 -1.67 -12.49 -1.91
CA VAL A 245 -1.12 -11.60 -2.94
C VAL A 245 -0.14 -12.33 -3.83
N MET A 246 0.78 -13.12 -3.28
CA MET A 246 1.73 -13.84 -4.11
C MET A 246 1.06 -14.96 -4.91
N PHE A 247 0.05 -15.63 -4.36
CA PHE A 247 -0.75 -16.59 -5.13
C PHE A 247 -1.46 -15.89 -6.32
N PHE A 248 -2.03 -14.70 -6.10
CA PHE A 248 -2.58 -13.89 -7.18
C PHE A 248 -1.52 -13.51 -8.21
N VAL A 249 -0.34 -13.05 -7.78
CA VAL A 249 0.76 -12.68 -8.68
C VAL A 249 1.20 -13.87 -9.52
N PHE A 250 1.41 -15.04 -8.90
CA PHE A 250 1.74 -16.27 -9.62
C PHE A 250 0.66 -16.65 -10.63
N SER A 251 -0.61 -16.59 -10.24
CA SER A 251 -1.72 -16.89 -11.14
C SER A 251 -1.74 -15.97 -12.37
N CYS A 252 -1.50 -14.68 -12.19
CA CYS A 252 -1.42 -13.74 -13.31
C CYS A 252 -0.19 -14.00 -14.20
N VAL A 253 0.99 -14.18 -13.62
CA VAL A 253 2.26 -14.39 -14.36
C VAL A 253 2.26 -15.70 -15.12
N LEU A 254 1.64 -16.75 -14.58
CA LEU A 254 1.50 -18.03 -15.28
C LEU A 254 0.39 -18.04 -16.34
N THR A 255 -0.53 -17.08 -16.30
CA THR A 255 -1.62 -16.94 -17.28
C THR A 255 -1.23 -16.09 -18.49
N LEU A 256 -0.34 -15.11 -18.29
CA LEU A 256 0.03 -14.11 -19.31
C LEU A 256 1.46 -14.31 -19.78
N THR A 257 1.71 -13.91 -21.04
CA THR A 257 3.08 -13.83 -21.55
C THR A 257 3.77 -12.52 -21.13
N PRO A 258 5.10 -12.43 -21.15
CA PRO A 258 5.81 -11.19 -20.85
C PRO A 258 5.43 -10.02 -21.78
N GLU A 259 5.12 -10.31 -23.05
CA GLU A 259 4.67 -9.31 -24.01
C GLU A 259 3.29 -8.76 -23.64
N GLU A 260 2.40 -9.59 -23.13
CA GLU A 260 1.08 -9.18 -22.64
C GLU A 260 1.18 -8.36 -21.35
N LEU A 261 2.11 -8.71 -20.45
CA LEU A 261 2.40 -7.91 -19.27
C LEU A 261 2.97 -6.52 -19.68
N ALA A 262 3.85 -6.46 -20.68
CA ALA A 262 4.35 -5.21 -21.24
C ALA A 262 3.23 -4.35 -21.86
N GLN A 263 2.28 -4.97 -22.56
CA GLN A 263 1.10 -4.28 -23.09
C GLN A 263 0.24 -3.68 -21.96
N ALA A 264 0.00 -4.40 -20.87
CA ALA A 264 -0.74 -3.88 -19.72
C ALA A 264 -0.03 -2.65 -19.11
N LYS A 265 1.32 -2.65 -19.06
CA LYS A 265 2.13 -1.51 -18.62
C LYS A 265 1.90 -0.30 -19.55
N VAL A 266 1.98 -0.48 -20.85
CA VAL A 266 1.79 0.59 -21.85
C VAL A 266 0.37 1.17 -21.78
N GLN A 267 -0.65 0.33 -21.60
CA GLN A 267 -2.04 0.76 -21.45
C GLN A 267 -2.32 1.47 -20.10
N ASN A 268 -1.38 1.43 -19.16
CA ASN A 268 -1.52 2.03 -17.84
C ASN A 268 -2.78 1.53 -17.06
N ILE A 269 -3.16 0.27 -17.26
CA ILE A 269 -4.30 -0.38 -16.59
C ILE A 269 -3.83 -1.46 -15.62
N SER A 270 -4.68 -1.79 -14.66
CA SER A 270 -4.40 -2.90 -13.73
C SER A 270 -4.36 -4.23 -14.46
N ILE A 271 -3.62 -5.20 -13.90
CA ILE A 271 -3.56 -6.56 -14.47
C ILE A 271 -4.97 -7.18 -14.56
N LEU A 272 -5.85 -6.88 -13.62
CA LEU A 272 -7.22 -7.40 -13.63
C LEU A 272 -8.06 -6.78 -14.75
N SER A 273 -7.88 -5.49 -15.04
CA SER A 273 -8.51 -4.86 -16.22
C SER A 273 -7.98 -5.45 -17.52
N TYR A 274 -6.67 -5.71 -17.60
CA TYR A 274 -6.07 -6.36 -18.77
C TYR A 274 -6.63 -7.78 -18.97
N LEU A 275 -6.70 -8.59 -17.93
CA LEU A 275 -7.30 -9.94 -17.99
C LEU A 275 -8.77 -9.89 -18.42
N ALA A 276 -9.54 -8.93 -17.87
CA ALA A 276 -10.94 -8.73 -18.24
C ALA A 276 -11.12 -8.36 -19.73
N ASN A 277 -10.18 -7.61 -20.30
CA ASN A 277 -10.21 -7.22 -21.72
C ASN A 277 -9.74 -8.37 -22.65
N LYS A 278 -8.87 -9.24 -22.14
CA LYS A 278 -8.30 -10.36 -22.93
C LYS A 278 -9.23 -11.56 -23.00
N PHE A 279 -9.87 -11.94 -21.89
CA PHE A 279 -10.67 -13.16 -21.81
C PHE A 279 -12.15 -12.86 -22.02
N ASP A 280 -12.74 -13.50 -23.04
CA ASP A 280 -14.18 -13.49 -23.28
C ASP A 280 -14.87 -14.47 -22.31
N ASN A 281 -14.81 -14.13 -21.01
CA ASN A 281 -15.35 -14.93 -19.94
C ASN A 281 -16.03 -14.04 -18.91
N PRO A 282 -17.35 -14.17 -18.68
CA PRO A 282 -18.11 -13.30 -17.79
C PRO A 282 -17.54 -13.18 -16.37
N ILE A 283 -16.96 -14.27 -15.83
CA ILE A 283 -16.37 -14.26 -14.49
C ILE A 283 -15.18 -13.30 -14.46
N ILE A 284 -14.22 -13.45 -15.38
CA ILE A 284 -13.03 -12.59 -15.43
C ILE A 284 -13.43 -11.17 -15.81
N SER A 285 -14.31 -11.02 -16.82
CA SER A 285 -14.73 -9.72 -17.37
C SER A 285 -15.41 -8.81 -16.35
N TYR A 286 -16.18 -9.37 -15.39
CA TYR A 286 -16.89 -8.57 -14.40
C TYR A 286 -16.21 -8.59 -13.02
N PHE A 287 -15.72 -9.72 -12.54
CA PHE A 287 -15.08 -9.80 -11.22
C PHE A 287 -13.67 -9.19 -11.22
N GLY A 288 -12.93 -9.20 -12.33
CA GLY A 288 -11.63 -8.56 -12.42
C GLY A 288 -11.68 -7.06 -12.11
N PRO A 289 -12.43 -6.25 -12.88
CA PRO A 289 -12.61 -4.83 -12.60
C PRO A 289 -13.25 -4.55 -11.23
N LEU A 290 -14.19 -5.40 -10.76
CA LEU A 290 -14.78 -5.26 -9.43
C LEU A 290 -13.72 -5.39 -8.33
N VAL A 291 -12.85 -6.39 -8.40
CA VAL A 291 -11.73 -6.55 -7.43
C VAL A 291 -10.81 -5.35 -7.49
N ALA A 292 -10.45 -4.87 -8.70
CA ALA A 292 -9.61 -3.69 -8.84
C ALA A 292 -10.25 -2.45 -8.19
N PHE A 293 -11.55 -2.25 -8.40
CA PHE A 293 -12.31 -1.17 -7.76
C PHE A 293 -12.32 -1.29 -6.23
N LEU A 294 -12.61 -2.48 -5.70
CA LEU A 294 -12.65 -2.75 -4.25
C LEU A 294 -11.26 -2.57 -3.62
N ALA A 295 -10.21 -3.06 -4.27
CA ALA A 295 -8.83 -2.96 -3.81
C ALA A 295 -8.37 -1.49 -3.72
N ILE A 296 -8.56 -0.72 -4.80
CA ILE A 296 -8.19 0.69 -4.84
C ILE A 296 -9.00 1.47 -3.80
N GLY A 297 -10.32 1.25 -3.72
CA GLY A 297 -11.20 1.95 -2.80
C GLY A 297 -10.87 1.69 -1.34
N SER A 298 -10.70 0.43 -0.94
CA SER A 298 -10.37 0.07 0.46
C SER A 298 -9.01 0.62 0.88
N SER A 299 -8.01 0.51 0.01
CA SER A 299 -6.65 1.00 0.27
C SER A 299 -6.58 2.53 0.28
N PHE A 300 -7.36 3.21 -0.58
CA PHE A 300 -7.48 4.66 -0.57
C PHE A 300 -7.87 5.21 0.80
N PHE A 301 -8.80 4.58 1.50
CA PHE A 301 -9.27 5.07 2.78
C PHE A 301 -8.18 5.03 3.85
N GLY A 302 -7.41 3.94 3.93
CA GLY A 302 -6.28 3.84 4.86
C GLY A 302 -5.19 4.88 4.57
N HIS A 303 -4.83 5.06 3.30
CA HIS A 303 -3.84 6.04 2.87
C HIS A 303 -4.31 7.48 3.07
N TYR A 304 -5.60 7.76 2.85
CA TYR A 304 -6.15 9.09 3.11
C TYR A 304 -6.00 9.49 4.58
N LEU A 305 -6.26 8.58 5.52
CA LEU A 305 -6.09 8.86 6.95
C LEU A 305 -4.63 9.16 7.29
N GLY A 306 -3.70 8.34 6.80
CA GLY A 306 -2.27 8.55 7.03
C GLY A 306 -1.73 9.84 6.40
N ALA A 307 -2.17 10.18 5.16
CA ALA A 307 -1.80 11.43 4.51
C ALA A 307 -2.35 12.64 5.26
N ARG A 308 -3.60 12.57 5.74
CA ARG A 308 -4.20 13.63 6.56
C ARG A 308 -3.45 13.79 7.88
N GLU A 309 -3.10 12.70 8.57
CA GLU A 309 -2.31 12.73 9.81
C GLU A 309 -0.95 13.40 9.57
N GLY A 310 -0.23 13.01 8.52
CA GLY A 310 1.04 13.62 8.14
C GLY A 310 0.93 15.13 7.86
N LEU A 311 -0.11 15.53 7.11
CA LEU A 311 -0.37 16.96 6.81
C LEU A 311 -0.75 17.73 8.07
N GLU A 312 -1.58 17.15 8.95
CA GLU A 312 -1.96 17.75 10.24
C GLU A 312 -0.75 17.96 11.14
N GLY A 313 0.12 16.96 11.23
CA GLY A 313 1.39 17.05 11.96
C GLY A 313 2.28 18.16 11.42
N LEU A 314 2.42 18.31 10.10
CA LEU A 314 3.19 19.40 9.49
C LEU A 314 2.60 20.78 9.83
N VAL A 315 1.27 20.93 9.65
CA VAL A 315 0.60 22.21 9.91
C VAL A 315 0.72 22.60 11.38
N ASN A 316 0.54 21.66 12.32
CA ASN A 316 0.66 21.91 13.76
C ASN A 316 2.11 22.21 14.18
N GLN A 317 3.11 21.68 13.48
CA GLN A 317 4.53 22.02 13.71
C GLN A 317 4.92 23.42 13.18
N MET A 318 4.15 23.97 12.24
CA MET A 318 4.40 25.29 11.64
C MET A 318 3.58 26.41 12.31
N ARG A 319 2.57 26.09 13.12
CA ARG A 319 1.67 27.05 13.76
C ARG A 319 1.92 27.10 15.26
N LYS A 320 1.65 28.29 15.83
CA LYS A 320 1.67 28.50 17.30
C LYS A 320 0.39 27.98 17.98
N GLU A 321 -0.72 27.99 17.25
CA GLU A 321 -2.03 27.54 17.76
C GLU A 321 -2.53 26.34 16.96
N PRO A 322 -3.13 25.34 17.61
CA PRO A 322 -3.76 24.20 16.94
C PRO A 322 -4.84 24.65 15.97
N ILE A 323 -4.97 23.98 14.85
CA ILE A 323 -6.07 24.21 13.91
C ILE A 323 -7.34 23.48 14.38
N ASP A 324 -8.51 24.09 14.16
CA ASP A 324 -9.80 23.43 14.39
C ASP A 324 -9.87 22.11 13.56
N PRO A 325 -10.03 20.95 14.20
CA PRO A 325 -10.04 19.66 13.49
C PRO A 325 -11.12 19.57 12.43
N SER A 326 -12.31 20.17 12.65
CA SER A 326 -13.41 20.13 11.68
C SER A 326 -13.10 20.99 10.44
N LYS A 327 -12.54 22.18 10.65
CA LYS A 327 -12.11 23.06 9.57
C LYS A 327 -10.95 22.44 8.78
N PHE A 328 -9.97 21.87 9.49
CA PHE A 328 -8.84 21.18 8.85
C PHE A 328 -9.30 20.04 7.98
N ARG A 329 -10.20 19.16 8.48
CA ARG A 329 -10.77 18.05 7.73
C ARG A 329 -11.41 18.49 6.40
N LYS A 330 -12.20 19.56 6.42
CA LYS A 330 -12.86 20.07 5.22
C LYS A 330 -11.87 20.67 4.21
N ILE A 331 -10.92 21.48 4.68
CA ILE A 331 -9.89 22.08 3.82
C ILE A 331 -9.04 20.99 3.18
N THR A 332 -8.56 20.01 3.95
CA THR A 332 -7.78 18.90 3.44
C THR A 332 -8.56 18.10 2.39
N ALA A 333 -9.84 17.82 2.63
CA ALA A 333 -10.68 17.09 1.67
C ALA A 333 -10.80 17.84 0.34
N ILE A 334 -11.04 19.14 0.36
CA ILE A 334 -11.14 19.97 -0.85
C ILE A 334 -9.78 20.04 -1.57
N THR A 335 -8.70 20.26 -0.82
CA THR A 335 -7.35 20.33 -1.40
C THR A 335 -6.96 19.01 -2.05
N PHE A 336 -7.17 17.89 -1.35
CA PHE A 336 -6.89 16.57 -1.90
C PHE A 336 -7.76 16.27 -3.12
N LEU A 337 -9.07 16.59 -3.09
CA LEU A 337 -9.96 16.43 -4.24
C LEU A 337 -9.40 17.12 -5.48
N ILE A 338 -9.01 18.39 -5.36
CA ILE A 338 -8.51 19.17 -6.49
C ILE A 338 -7.21 18.57 -7.04
N ILE A 339 -6.25 18.27 -6.16
CA ILE A 339 -4.95 17.74 -6.60
C ILE A 339 -5.09 16.35 -7.22
N LEU A 340 -5.85 15.44 -6.58
CA LEU A 340 -6.09 14.10 -7.11
C LEU A 340 -6.81 14.15 -8.46
N TRP A 341 -7.80 15.01 -8.60
CA TRP A 341 -8.55 15.21 -9.83
C TRP A 341 -7.66 15.68 -10.98
N ILE A 342 -6.82 16.69 -10.74
CA ILE A 342 -5.87 17.19 -11.75
C ILE A 342 -4.93 16.06 -12.19
N VAL A 343 -4.32 15.35 -11.25
CA VAL A 343 -3.38 14.26 -11.57
C VAL A 343 -4.08 13.10 -12.27
N ALA A 344 -5.27 12.71 -11.83
CA ALA A 344 -6.05 11.67 -12.51
C ALA A 344 -6.46 12.05 -13.92
N THR A 345 -6.71 13.34 -14.17
CA THR A 345 -7.00 13.86 -15.51
C THR A 345 -5.77 13.82 -16.43
N ILE A 346 -4.57 14.13 -15.90
CA ILE A 346 -3.29 14.06 -16.65
C ILE A 346 -2.89 12.62 -16.97
N ASN A 347 -3.29 11.64 -16.16
CA ASN A 347 -3.01 10.21 -16.36
C ASN A 347 -1.52 9.82 -16.41
N PRO A 348 -0.71 10.14 -15.42
CA PRO A 348 0.68 9.71 -15.39
C PRO A 348 0.81 8.18 -15.29
N SER A 349 1.97 7.63 -15.65
CA SER A 349 2.27 6.21 -15.51
C SER A 349 2.23 5.77 -14.05
N ILE A 350 1.33 4.86 -13.73
CA ILE A 350 1.18 4.30 -12.37
C ILE A 350 2.42 3.52 -11.97
N LEU A 351 2.84 2.58 -12.82
CA LEU A 351 3.98 1.72 -12.51
C LEU A 351 5.29 2.49 -12.48
N GLY A 352 5.50 3.41 -13.42
CA GLY A 352 6.67 4.30 -13.43
C GLY A 352 6.79 5.13 -12.15
N PHE A 353 5.67 5.63 -11.61
CA PHE A 353 5.66 6.33 -10.32
C PHE A 353 6.03 5.40 -9.16
N ILE A 354 5.49 4.18 -9.12
CA ILE A 354 5.76 3.20 -8.06
C ILE A 354 7.25 2.82 -8.04
N GLU A 355 7.81 2.55 -9.22
CA GLU A 355 9.21 2.14 -9.40
C GLU A 355 10.19 3.24 -8.99
N SER A 356 9.98 4.46 -9.48
CA SER A 356 10.98 5.53 -9.37
C SER A 356 10.87 6.36 -8.09
N LEU A 357 9.69 6.50 -7.50
CA LEU A 357 9.48 7.42 -6.39
C LEU A 357 8.75 6.79 -5.21
N GLY A 358 7.61 6.14 -5.44
CA GLY A 358 6.72 5.68 -4.37
C GLY A 358 7.39 4.66 -3.45
N GLY A 359 7.91 3.56 -3.99
CA GLY A 359 8.58 2.51 -3.23
C GLY A 359 9.78 3.01 -2.43
N PRO A 360 10.72 3.72 -3.05
CA PRO A 360 11.89 4.26 -2.36
C PRO A 360 11.57 5.22 -1.20
N ILE A 361 10.64 6.16 -1.37
CA ILE A 361 10.25 7.08 -0.29
C ILE A 361 9.58 6.33 0.87
N ILE A 362 8.72 5.36 0.57
CA ILE A 362 8.15 4.49 1.59
C ILE A 362 9.26 3.76 2.36
N ALA A 363 10.30 3.27 1.66
CA ALA A 363 11.41 2.56 2.29
C ALA A 363 12.18 3.45 3.29
N MET A 364 12.36 4.73 3.02
CA MET A 364 12.99 5.66 3.96
C MET A 364 12.23 5.72 5.29
N ILE A 365 10.91 5.81 5.23
CA ILE A 365 10.05 5.95 6.42
C ILE A 365 9.79 4.60 7.10
N LEU A 366 9.57 3.55 6.33
CA LEU A 366 9.14 2.27 6.87
C LEU A 366 10.31 1.38 7.30
N PHE A 367 11.45 1.44 6.59
CA PHE A 367 12.60 0.57 6.83
C PHE A 367 13.73 1.28 7.59
N ILE A 368 14.12 2.48 7.16
CA ILE A 368 15.31 3.15 7.73
C ILE A 368 14.99 3.88 9.02
N MET A 369 13.96 4.74 9.03
CA MET A 369 13.65 5.60 10.17
C MET A 369 13.44 4.83 11.47
N PRO A 370 12.63 3.73 11.53
CA PRO A 370 12.40 3.02 12.78
C PRO A 370 13.66 2.33 13.33
N VAL A 371 14.51 1.79 12.46
CA VAL A 371 15.76 1.15 12.87
C VAL A 371 16.70 2.17 13.50
N TYR A 372 16.84 3.34 12.86
CA TYR A 372 17.69 4.42 13.37
C TYR A 372 17.21 4.96 14.73
N ALA A 373 15.90 5.10 14.94
CA ALA A 373 15.35 5.68 16.16
C ALA A 373 15.19 4.66 17.30
N VAL A 374 14.64 3.47 17.00
CA VAL A 374 14.22 2.50 18.03
C VAL A 374 15.40 1.73 18.61
N VAL A 375 16.38 1.35 17.79
CA VAL A 375 17.53 0.57 18.26
C VAL A 375 18.38 1.34 19.27
N PRO A 376 18.71 2.64 19.06
CA PRO A 376 19.41 3.43 20.05
C PRO A 376 18.55 3.76 21.29
N ALA A 377 17.24 3.99 21.10
CA ALA A 377 16.34 4.41 22.18
C ALA A 377 15.96 3.26 23.13
N LEU A 378 15.88 2.03 22.61
CA LEU A 378 15.42 0.86 23.37
C LEU A 378 16.47 -0.25 23.33
N ALA A 379 17.34 -0.27 24.34
CA ALA A 379 18.45 -1.22 24.47
C ALA A 379 18.05 -2.71 24.30
N ARG A 380 16.79 -3.05 24.64
CA ARG A 380 16.23 -4.42 24.50
C ARG A 380 16.16 -4.93 23.06
N PHE A 381 16.22 -4.04 22.06
CA PHE A 381 16.21 -4.42 20.64
C PHE A 381 17.59 -4.40 19.99
N LYS A 382 18.62 -4.04 20.76
CA LYS A 382 19.97 -3.98 20.24
C LYS A 382 20.46 -5.40 19.88
N GLY A 383 20.98 -5.54 18.66
CA GLY A 383 21.52 -6.82 18.15
C GLY A 383 20.48 -7.78 17.55
N GLU A 384 19.19 -7.41 17.43
CA GLU A 384 18.23 -8.22 16.67
C GLU A 384 18.64 -8.27 15.19
N PHE A 385 18.84 -9.47 14.64
CA PHE A 385 19.16 -9.69 13.20
C PHE A 385 18.12 -9.04 12.26
N GLY A 386 16.87 -8.99 12.68
CA GLY A 386 15.80 -8.36 11.92
C GLY A 386 16.03 -6.88 11.59
N HIS A 387 16.76 -6.14 12.42
CA HIS A 387 17.09 -4.74 12.14
C HIS A 387 18.10 -4.61 11.00
N LEU A 388 19.13 -5.47 10.97
CA LEU A 388 20.11 -5.49 9.89
C LEU A 388 19.43 -5.86 8.56
N PHE A 389 18.58 -6.87 8.56
CA PHE A 389 17.83 -7.28 7.37
C PHE A 389 16.96 -6.13 6.83
N VAL A 390 16.19 -5.46 7.71
CA VAL A 390 15.33 -4.33 7.33
C VAL A 390 16.17 -3.18 6.76
N LEU A 391 17.30 -2.85 7.40
CA LEU A 391 18.21 -1.80 6.93
C LEU A 391 18.74 -2.09 5.54
N VAL A 392 19.24 -3.31 5.31
CA VAL A 392 19.78 -3.74 4.01
C VAL A 392 18.69 -3.66 2.94
N MET A 393 17.50 -4.22 3.19
CA MET A 393 16.40 -4.18 2.23
C MET A 393 15.92 -2.75 1.94
N GLY A 394 15.90 -1.89 2.96
CA GLY A 394 15.58 -0.47 2.80
C GLY A 394 16.61 0.26 1.93
N CYS A 395 17.91 0.03 2.16
CA CYS A 395 18.97 0.61 1.33
C CYS A 395 18.89 0.15 -0.13
N ILE A 396 18.60 -1.15 -0.37
CA ILE A 396 18.39 -1.67 -1.72
C ILE A 396 17.18 -1.00 -2.39
N ALA A 397 16.06 -0.88 -1.68
CA ALA A 397 14.87 -0.21 -2.22
C ALA A 397 15.14 1.26 -2.58
N ILE A 398 15.87 1.99 -1.73
CA ILE A 398 16.21 3.40 -1.97
C ILE A 398 17.21 3.53 -3.13
N SER A 399 18.16 2.61 -3.25
CA SER A 399 19.18 2.65 -4.32
C SER A 399 18.58 2.53 -5.72
N ALA A 400 17.35 2.00 -5.87
CA ALA A 400 16.65 1.95 -7.15
C ALA A 400 16.33 3.34 -7.73
N ILE A 401 16.27 4.40 -6.90
CA ILE A 401 16.17 5.79 -7.38
C ILE A 401 17.34 6.12 -8.31
N VAL A 402 18.55 5.65 -7.99
CA VAL A 402 19.77 5.92 -8.79
C VAL A 402 19.62 5.37 -10.19
N TYR A 403 19.02 4.19 -10.34
CA TYR A 403 18.78 3.59 -11.66
C TYR A 403 17.79 4.42 -12.51
N GLY A 404 16.80 5.02 -11.89
CA GLY A 404 15.83 5.89 -12.58
C GLY A 404 16.42 7.27 -13.01
N LEU A 405 17.62 7.62 -12.50
CA LEU A 405 18.33 8.85 -12.85
C LEU A 405 19.43 8.63 -13.90
N LEU A 406 19.81 7.37 -14.18
CA LEU A 406 20.78 6.96 -15.20
C LEU A 406 20.08 6.66 -16.52
#